data_7e5b84044dbf4d8e49ad7d69a8880a58
#
_entry.id   7e5b84044dbf4d8e49ad7d69a8880a58
#
_cell.length_a   1.000
_cell.length_b   1.000
_cell.length_c   1.000
_cell.angle_alpha   90.00
_cell.angle_beta   90.00
_cell.angle_gamma   90.00
#
_symmetry.space_group_name_H-M   'P 1'
#
loop_
_entity.id
_entity.type
_entity.pdbx_description
1 polymer ?
#
loop_
_entity_poly.entity_id
_entity_poly.type
_entity_poly.pdbx_seq_one_letter_code
_entity_poly.pdbx_strand_id
1 'polypeptide(L)'
;NEVDIIYFLDEKIYFPEWIKVSEEPERLFFVASSDSPLAGKKQLPIERLLQESLYLTEKGISYRYALEQLLAEKGYELHPILEVGNTDIITRFLLDNKGISFLPEYVVREYIDNGRLASLDTELGDIVLWSQLVYHRNKFITPQMNLFLKMLMKYIQKSRTS
;
A
#
# COMPACT_ATOMS: atom_id res chain seq x y z
N ASN A 1 -0.09 28.67 -3.15
CA ASN A 1 0.21 27.29 -2.75
C ASN A 1 -0.79 26.88 -1.68
N GLU A 2 -1.67 25.93 -2.00
CA GLU A 2 -2.72 25.46 -1.10
C GLU A 2 -2.22 24.39 -0.13
N VAL A 3 -1.06 23.76 -0.41
CA VAL A 3 -0.49 22.70 0.39
C VAL A 3 0.96 23.02 0.78
N ASP A 4 1.30 22.83 2.04
CA ASP A 4 2.62 23.12 2.59
C ASP A 4 3.56 21.92 2.59
N ILE A 5 3.02 20.75 2.92
CA ILE A 5 3.73 19.48 3.04
C ILE A 5 2.85 18.40 2.41
N ILE A 6 3.46 17.47 1.68
CA ILE A 6 2.76 16.32 1.10
C ILE A 6 3.43 15.04 1.61
N TYR A 7 2.61 14.12 2.12
CA TYR A 7 3.01 12.75 2.41
C TYR A 7 2.15 11.82 1.57
N PHE A 8 2.80 10.98 0.76
CA PHE A 8 2.11 10.12 -0.20
C PHE A 8 2.90 8.83 -0.47
N LEU A 9 2.21 7.85 -1.02
CA LEU A 9 2.76 6.58 -1.48
C LEU A 9 2.65 6.51 -3.00
N ASP A 10 3.79 6.43 -3.71
CA ASP A 10 3.84 6.34 -5.18
C ASP A 10 5.23 5.89 -5.64
N GLU A 11 5.46 5.85 -6.96
CA GLU A 11 6.80 5.76 -7.52
C GLU A 11 7.67 6.94 -7.06
N LYS A 12 8.99 6.77 -7.10
CA LYS A 12 9.91 7.84 -6.71
C LYS A 12 9.77 9.05 -7.62
N ILE A 13 9.55 10.22 -7.01
CA ILE A 13 9.59 11.49 -7.73
C ILE A 13 10.99 12.10 -7.73
N TYR A 14 11.37 12.73 -8.84
CA TYR A 14 12.67 13.37 -9.06
C TYR A 14 12.55 14.81 -9.56
N PHE A 15 11.50 15.51 -9.12
CA PHE A 15 11.27 16.89 -9.52
C PHE A 15 12.12 17.87 -8.71
N PRO A 16 12.92 18.75 -9.36
CA PRO A 16 13.84 19.67 -8.68
C PRO A 16 13.16 20.67 -7.76
N GLU A 17 11.89 20.97 -8.00
CA GLU A 17 11.06 21.88 -7.20
C GLU A 17 10.63 21.31 -5.85
N TRP A 18 10.77 20.00 -5.64
CA TRP A 18 10.40 19.33 -4.39
C TRP A 18 11.60 18.97 -3.55
N ILE A 19 11.58 19.40 -2.29
CA ILE A 19 12.55 18.97 -1.28
C ILE A 19 12.02 17.72 -0.62
N LYS A 20 12.76 16.64 -0.74
CA LYS A 20 12.42 15.36 -0.15
C LYS A 20 12.98 15.29 1.27
N VAL A 21 12.10 15.13 2.27
CA VAL A 21 12.42 15.01 3.70
C VAL A 21 12.66 13.56 4.07
N SER A 22 11.83 12.65 3.54
CA SER A 22 12.01 11.21 3.66
C SER A 22 11.53 10.48 2.42
N GLU A 23 12.11 9.31 2.18
CA GLU A 23 11.73 8.39 1.13
C GLU A 23 12.02 6.97 1.61
N GLU A 24 10.97 6.18 1.78
CA GLU A 24 11.06 4.85 2.34
C GLU A 24 10.31 3.84 1.47
N PRO A 25 10.88 2.65 1.20
CA PRO A 25 10.19 1.63 0.45
C PRO A 25 9.00 1.08 1.24
N GLU A 26 7.92 0.82 0.56
CA GLU A 26 6.71 0.19 1.07
C GLU A 26 6.34 -1.01 0.21
N ARG A 27 6.27 -2.18 0.82
CA ARG A 27 5.90 -3.41 0.14
C ARG A 27 4.39 -3.48 -0.04
N LEU A 28 3.99 -3.97 -1.20
CA LEU A 28 2.60 -4.17 -1.59
C LEU A 28 2.45 -5.62 -2.05
N PHE A 29 1.46 -6.30 -1.54
CA PHE A 29 1.25 -7.69 -1.86
C PHE A 29 -0.22 -8.09 -1.74
N PHE A 30 -0.56 -9.22 -2.33
CA PHE A 30 -1.85 -9.84 -2.08
C PHE A 30 -1.91 -10.39 -0.67
N VAL A 31 -3.05 -10.22 -0.02
CA VAL A 31 -3.30 -10.63 1.36
C VAL A 31 -4.65 -11.30 1.48
N ALA A 32 -4.71 -12.31 2.33
CA ALA A 32 -5.92 -13.07 2.65
C ALA A 32 -5.98 -13.37 4.15
N SER A 33 -7.09 -13.97 4.60
CA SER A 33 -7.13 -14.62 5.92
C SER A 33 -6.03 -15.69 6.03
N SER A 34 -5.47 -15.87 7.22
CA SER A 34 -4.61 -17.03 7.50
C SER A 34 -5.32 -18.37 7.34
N ASP A 35 -6.66 -18.38 7.46
CA ASP A 35 -7.50 -19.55 7.23
C ASP A 35 -7.84 -19.79 5.73
N SER A 36 -7.37 -18.90 4.84
CA SER A 36 -7.59 -19.05 3.41
C SER A 36 -6.86 -20.28 2.86
N PRO A 37 -7.47 -21.04 1.93
CA PRO A 37 -6.80 -22.14 1.26
C PRO A 37 -5.61 -21.70 0.39
N LEU A 38 -5.42 -20.39 0.20
CA LEU A 38 -4.28 -19.82 -0.52
C LEU A 38 -3.11 -19.52 0.42
N ALA A 39 -3.37 -19.38 1.74
CA ALA A 39 -2.32 -19.10 2.71
C ALA A 39 -1.26 -20.21 2.72
N GLY A 40 0.02 -19.82 2.77
CA GLY A 40 1.16 -20.76 2.78
C GLY A 40 1.50 -21.41 1.44
N LYS A 41 0.67 -21.25 0.41
CA LYS A 41 1.02 -21.70 -0.94
C LYS A 41 2.10 -20.81 -1.55
N LYS A 42 2.90 -21.39 -2.45
CA LYS A 42 4.01 -20.73 -3.11
C LYS A 42 3.71 -20.46 -4.58
N GLN A 43 4.21 -19.31 -5.08
CA GLN A 43 4.16 -18.96 -6.51
C GLN A 43 2.75 -19.09 -7.08
N LEU A 44 1.75 -18.52 -6.35
CA LEU A 44 0.36 -18.55 -6.83
C LEU A 44 0.26 -17.85 -8.17
N PRO A 45 -0.31 -18.51 -9.21
CA PRO A 45 -0.51 -17.89 -10.51
C PRO A 45 -1.57 -16.79 -10.45
N ILE A 46 -1.44 -15.80 -11.31
CA ILE A 46 -2.37 -14.65 -11.37
C ILE A 46 -3.81 -15.14 -11.60
N GLU A 47 -4.00 -16.07 -12.50
CA GLU A 47 -5.33 -16.60 -12.82
C GLU A 47 -6.03 -17.16 -11.59
N ARG A 48 -5.26 -17.78 -10.70
CA ARG A 48 -5.83 -18.31 -9.45
C ARG A 48 -6.29 -17.22 -8.51
N LEU A 49 -5.53 -16.12 -8.42
CA LEU A 49 -5.89 -14.95 -7.61
C LEU A 49 -7.15 -14.25 -8.16
N LEU A 50 -7.24 -14.12 -9.49
CA LEU A 50 -8.37 -13.46 -10.16
C LEU A 50 -9.69 -14.26 -10.08
N GLN A 51 -9.64 -15.53 -9.68
CA GLN A 51 -10.83 -16.33 -9.38
C GLN A 51 -11.41 -16.11 -7.99
N GLU A 52 -10.64 -15.45 -7.10
CA GLU A 52 -11.10 -15.14 -5.75
C GLU A 52 -11.98 -13.89 -5.71
N SER A 53 -12.73 -13.75 -4.63
CA SER A 53 -13.44 -12.51 -4.32
C SER A 53 -12.44 -11.39 -4.05
N LEU A 54 -12.33 -10.43 -4.96
CA LEU A 54 -11.41 -9.30 -4.84
C LEU A 54 -12.10 -8.11 -4.16
N TYR A 55 -11.52 -7.64 -3.06
CA TYR A 55 -11.91 -6.43 -2.33
C TYR A 55 -10.78 -5.42 -2.48
N LEU A 56 -10.99 -4.35 -3.22
CA LEU A 56 -9.90 -3.44 -3.58
C LEU A 56 -10.24 -2.00 -3.21
N THR A 57 -9.21 -1.18 -3.15
CA THR A 57 -9.39 0.27 -3.03
C THR A 57 -9.90 0.87 -4.33
N GLU A 58 -10.41 2.07 -4.24
CA GLU A 58 -10.93 2.82 -5.39
C GLU A 58 -9.87 3.05 -6.46
N LYS A 59 -10.31 3.17 -7.70
CA LYS A 59 -9.46 3.56 -8.81
C LYS A 59 -8.84 4.94 -8.56
N GLY A 60 -7.59 5.13 -8.98
CA GLY A 60 -6.84 6.37 -8.75
C GLY A 60 -5.99 6.37 -7.48
N ILE A 61 -6.11 5.39 -6.59
CA ILE A 61 -5.13 5.14 -5.53
C ILE A 61 -3.86 4.58 -6.18
N SER A 62 -2.70 5.11 -5.82
CA SER A 62 -1.42 4.81 -6.48
C SER A 62 -1.09 3.32 -6.57
N TYR A 63 -1.23 2.58 -5.47
CA TYR A 63 -0.93 1.16 -5.48
C TYR A 63 -1.99 0.31 -6.22
N ARG A 64 -3.26 0.76 -6.29
CA ARG A 64 -4.27 0.15 -7.13
C ARG A 64 -3.90 0.33 -8.60
N TYR A 65 -3.47 1.52 -8.99
CA TYR A 65 -3.02 1.83 -10.33
C TYR A 65 -1.79 1.00 -10.71
N ALA A 66 -0.78 0.90 -9.83
CA ALA A 66 0.41 0.09 -10.06
C ALA A 66 0.08 -1.38 -10.33
N LEU A 67 -0.86 -1.96 -9.56
CA LEU A 67 -1.34 -3.32 -9.79
C LEU A 67 -2.05 -3.46 -11.13
N GLU A 68 -2.96 -2.52 -11.48
CA GLU A 68 -3.68 -2.54 -12.76
C GLU A 68 -2.73 -2.48 -13.95
N GLN A 69 -1.70 -1.62 -13.90
CA GLN A 69 -0.69 -1.53 -14.96
C GLN A 69 0.07 -2.85 -15.12
N LEU A 70 0.57 -3.42 -14.02
CA LEU A 70 1.31 -4.67 -14.04
C LEU A 70 0.47 -5.83 -14.61
N LEU A 71 -0.81 -5.90 -14.26
CA LEU A 71 -1.70 -6.94 -14.77
C LEU A 71 -2.07 -6.71 -16.24
N ALA A 72 -2.30 -5.44 -16.64
CA ALA A 72 -2.61 -5.09 -18.03
C ALA A 72 -1.46 -5.45 -18.98
N GLU A 73 -0.20 -5.24 -18.58
CA GLU A 73 0.99 -5.67 -19.34
C GLU A 73 1.01 -7.18 -19.62
N LYS A 74 0.38 -7.97 -18.74
CA LYS A 74 0.24 -9.43 -18.85
C LYS A 74 -1.09 -9.87 -19.48
N GLY A 75 -1.94 -8.91 -19.88
CA GLY A 75 -3.24 -9.18 -20.51
C GLY A 75 -4.37 -9.52 -19.54
N TYR A 76 -4.22 -9.19 -18.25
CA TYR A 76 -5.25 -9.42 -17.23
C TYR A 76 -5.97 -8.14 -16.83
N GLU A 77 -7.23 -8.29 -16.44
CA GLU A 77 -8.06 -7.22 -15.86
C GLU A 77 -8.55 -7.59 -14.47
N LEU A 78 -8.73 -6.57 -13.61
CA LEU A 78 -9.28 -6.74 -12.27
C LEU A 78 -10.80 -6.55 -12.28
N HIS A 79 -11.51 -7.51 -11.69
CA HIS A 79 -12.97 -7.47 -11.52
C HIS A 79 -13.30 -7.58 -10.01
N PRO A 80 -13.10 -6.50 -9.22
CA PRO A 80 -13.38 -6.53 -7.80
C PRO A 80 -14.88 -6.65 -7.54
N ILE A 81 -15.22 -7.38 -6.46
CA ILE A 81 -16.60 -7.46 -5.95
C ILE A 81 -16.97 -6.16 -5.23
N LEU A 82 -16.00 -5.53 -4.59
CA LEU A 82 -16.17 -4.27 -3.88
C LEU A 82 -14.97 -3.37 -4.12
N GLU A 83 -15.25 -2.11 -4.41
CA GLU A 83 -14.28 -1.01 -4.42
C GLU A 83 -14.65 0.01 -3.35
N VAL A 84 -13.73 0.29 -2.42
CA VAL A 84 -13.99 1.21 -1.30
C VAL A 84 -12.71 1.89 -0.83
N GLY A 85 -12.76 3.20 -0.58
CA GLY A 85 -11.61 3.99 -0.15
C GLY A 85 -11.11 3.68 1.28
N ASN A 86 -11.94 3.01 2.09
CA ASN A 86 -11.59 2.70 3.48
C ASN A 86 -11.01 1.29 3.62
N THR A 87 -9.71 1.20 3.88
CA THR A 87 -8.99 -0.07 4.04
C THR A 87 -9.42 -0.88 5.27
N ASP A 88 -10.00 -0.25 6.30
CA ASP A 88 -10.54 -0.98 7.47
C ASP A 88 -11.72 -1.87 7.09
N ILE A 89 -12.54 -1.41 6.15
CA ILE A 89 -13.65 -2.20 5.62
C ILE A 89 -13.10 -3.42 4.88
N ILE A 90 -12.12 -3.21 4.00
CA ILE A 90 -11.45 -4.30 3.27
C ILE A 90 -10.86 -5.31 4.26
N THR A 91 -10.12 -4.83 5.26
CA THR A 91 -9.49 -5.68 6.26
C THR A 91 -10.49 -6.56 7.02
N ARG A 92 -11.68 -6.03 7.34
CA ARG A 92 -12.75 -6.84 7.96
C ARG A 92 -13.20 -7.99 7.09
N PHE A 93 -13.40 -7.77 5.78
CA PHE A 93 -13.73 -8.86 4.84
C PHE A 93 -12.64 -9.92 4.79
N LEU A 94 -11.37 -9.51 4.83
CA LEU A 94 -10.24 -10.45 4.86
C LEU A 94 -10.23 -11.27 6.16
N LEU A 95 -10.43 -10.63 7.31
CA LEU A 95 -10.49 -11.29 8.61
C LEU A 95 -11.64 -12.30 8.71
N ASP A 96 -12.75 -12.05 8.01
CA ASP A 96 -13.89 -12.95 7.89
C ASP A 96 -13.70 -14.03 6.81
N ASN A 97 -12.49 -14.14 6.25
CA ASN A 97 -12.14 -15.08 5.17
C ASN A 97 -13.10 -15.02 3.95
N LYS A 98 -13.45 -13.79 3.53
CA LYS A 98 -14.38 -13.56 2.43
C LYS A 98 -13.72 -13.46 1.07
N GLY A 99 -12.41 -13.37 1.01
CA GLY A 99 -11.65 -13.25 -0.22
C GLY A 99 -10.25 -12.70 -0.01
N ILE A 100 -9.73 -11.99 -1.01
CA ILE A 100 -8.38 -11.43 -1.02
C ILE A 100 -8.38 -9.94 -1.35
N SER A 101 -7.29 -9.27 -1.01
CA SER A 101 -7.04 -7.88 -1.39
C SER A 101 -5.59 -7.67 -1.79
N PHE A 102 -5.29 -6.50 -2.36
CA PHE A 102 -3.94 -6.02 -2.61
C PHE A 102 -3.71 -4.73 -1.82
N LEU A 103 -2.84 -4.77 -0.82
CA LEU A 103 -2.68 -3.70 0.17
C LEU A 103 -1.20 -3.46 0.51
N PRO A 104 -0.86 -2.23 0.94
CA PRO A 104 0.44 -1.93 1.54
C PRO A 104 0.63 -2.69 2.86
N GLU A 105 1.87 -3.09 3.12
CA GLU A 105 2.23 -3.83 4.34
C GLU A 105 1.80 -3.10 5.61
N TYR A 106 1.95 -1.78 5.69
CA TYR A 106 1.59 -1.00 6.89
C TYR A 106 0.10 -1.09 7.28
N VAL A 107 -0.78 -1.38 6.31
CA VAL A 107 -2.23 -1.55 6.57
C VAL A 107 -2.52 -2.85 7.30
N VAL A 108 -1.77 -3.91 7.00
CA VAL A 108 -2.07 -5.28 7.40
C VAL A 108 -1.02 -5.91 8.32
N ARG A 109 0.09 -5.21 8.58
CA ARG A 109 1.23 -5.73 9.36
C ARG A 109 0.81 -6.33 10.70
N GLU A 110 0.06 -5.58 11.51
CA GLU A 110 -0.39 -6.05 12.83
C GLU A 110 -1.18 -7.36 12.74
N TYR A 111 -2.02 -7.50 11.71
CA TYR A 111 -2.82 -8.71 11.51
C TYR A 111 -2.00 -9.89 10.99
N ILE A 112 -0.94 -9.63 10.24
CA ILE A 112 0.01 -10.66 9.78
C ILE A 112 0.86 -11.12 10.96
N ASP A 113 1.39 -10.19 11.75
CA ASP A 113 2.24 -10.48 12.90
C ASP A 113 1.51 -11.30 13.99
N ASN A 114 0.21 -11.06 14.16
CA ASN A 114 -0.61 -11.83 15.10
C ASN A 114 -1.28 -13.07 14.47
N GLY A 115 -0.93 -13.42 13.23
CA GLY A 115 -1.34 -14.65 12.54
C GLY A 115 -2.80 -14.67 12.08
N ARG A 116 -3.48 -13.53 11.98
CA ARG A 116 -4.87 -13.45 11.50
C ARG A 116 -5.00 -13.27 10.00
N LEU A 117 -4.02 -12.62 9.38
CA LEU A 117 -3.90 -12.48 7.93
C LEU A 117 -2.58 -13.11 7.47
N ALA A 118 -2.48 -13.42 6.19
CA ALA A 118 -1.29 -13.93 5.54
C ALA A 118 -1.03 -13.17 4.23
N SER A 119 0.22 -12.79 4.00
CA SER A 119 0.68 -12.38 2.69
C SER A 119 0.71 -13.59 1.76
N LEU A 120 0.24 -13.42 0.52
CA LEU A 120 0.23 -14.48 -0.48
C LEU A 120 1.51 -14.42 -1.33
N ASP A 121 2.20 -15.52 -1.40
CA ASP A 121 3.36 -15.68 -2.29
C ASP A 121 2.86 -15.93 -3.72
N THR A 122 3.07 -14.97 -4.60
CA THR A 122 2.53 -14.96 -5.95
C THR A 122 3.65 -14.89 -6.99
N GLU A 123 3.38 -15.30 -8.21
CA GLU A 123 4.32 -15.18 -9.32
C GLU A 123 4.66 -13.73 -9.72
N LEU A 124 3.84 -12.74 -9.28
CA LEU A 124 4.14 -11.32 -9.43
C LEU A 124 5.24 -10.84 -8.48
N GLY A 125 5.44 -11.56 -7.37
CA GLY A 125 6.25 -11.08 -6.27
C GLY A 125 5.63 -9.88 -5.55
N ASP A 126 6.45 -9.20 -4.74
CA ASP A 126 6.04 -7.98 -4.07
C ASP A 126 6.25 -6.78 -5.00
N ILE A 127 5.26 -5.90 -5.06
CA ILE A 127 5.40 -4.59 -5.68
C ILE A 127 5.93 -3.63 -4.61
N VAL A 128 6.84 -2.75 -4.97
CA VAL A 128 7.38 -1.73 -4.06
C VAL A 128 7.05 -0.35 -4.59
N LEU A 129 6.33 0.41 -3.79
CA LEU A 129 6.20 1.86 -3.94
C LEU A 129 6.98 2.57 -2.83
N TRP A 130 6.95 3.89 -2.82
CA TRP A 130 7.75 4.70 -1.90
C TRP A 130 6.84 5.66 -1.14
N SER A 131 6.86 5.54 0.18
CA SER A 131 6.29 6.55 1.07
C SER A 131 7.22 7.75 1.07
N GLN A 132 6.74 8.89 0.58
CA GLN A 132 7.54 10.08 0.36
C GLN A 132 6.95 11.27 1.12
N LEU A 133 7.80 11.98 1.84
CA LEU A 133 7.48 13.22 2.53
C LEU A 133 8.23 14.36 1.85
N VAL A 134 7.50 15.30 1.27
CA VAL A 134 8.08 16.38 0.48
C VAL A 134 7.44 17.73 0.82
N TYR A 135 8.17 18.81 0.53
CA TYR A 135 7.62 20.17 0.47
C TYR A 135 8.24 20.95 -0.70
N HIS A 136 7.54 21.97 -1.17
CA HIS A 136 8.03 22.75 -2.31
C HIS A 136 9.24 23.61 -1.92
N ARG A 137 10.29 23.63 -2.77
CA ARG A 137 11.57 24.33 -2.52
C ARG A 137 11.41 25.81 -2.17
N ASN A 138 10.47 26.48 -2.81
CA ASN A 138 10.20 27.90 -2.58
C ASN A 138 9.33 28.17 -1.35
N LYS A 139 9.00 27.09 -0.58
CA LYS A 139 8.21 27.25 0.64
C LYS A 139 9.07 27.78 1.78
N PHE A 140 8.61 28.84 2.43
CA PHE A 140 9.21 29.30 3.66
C PHE A 140 8.86 28.33 4.80
N ILE A 141 9.89 27.71 5.37
CA ILE A 141 9.72 26.75 6.47
C ILE A 141 9.57 27.52 7.78
N THR A 142 8.34 27.57 8.29
CA THR A 142 8.06 28.16 9.60
C THR A 142 8.54 27.25 10.73
N PRO A 143 8.76 27.79 11.95
CA PRO A 143 9.08 26.98 13.13
C PRO A 143 8.06 25.86 13.38
N GLN A 144 6.76 26.13 13.13
CA GLN A 144 5.67 25.14 13.26
C GLN A 144 5.80 24.02 12.26
N MET A 145 6.07 24.32 10.98
CA MET A 145 6.32 23.31 9.95
C MET A 145 7.52 22.45 10.31
N ASN A 146 8.62 23.07 10.77
CA ASN A 146 9.82 22.31 11.16
C ASN A 146 9.54 21.38 12.34
N LEU A 147 8.77 21.83 13.33
CA LEU A 147 8.34 20.98 14.44
C LEU A 147 7.46 19.81 13.94
N PHE A 148 6.48 20.10 13.08
CA PHE A 148 5.61 19.07 12.49
C PHE A 148 6.41 18.03 11.72
N LEU A 149 7.34 18.44 10.84
CA LEU A 149 8.21 17.53 10.09
C LEU A 149 9.01 16.61 11.02
N LYS A 150 9.62 17.18 12.10
CA LYS A 150 10.36 16.39 13.10
C LYS A 150 9.47 15.35 13.81
N MET A 151 8.26 15.74 14.18
CA MET A 151 7.31 14.84 14.82
C MET A 151 6.87 13.73 13.88
N LEU A 152 6.55 14.07 12.63
CA LEU A 152 6.12 13.11 11.61
C LEU A 152 7.24 12.11 11.28
N MET A 153 8.48 12.58 11.10
CA MET A 153 9.65 11.72 10.91
C MET A 153 9.82 10.72 12.06
N LYS A 154 9.70 11.20 13.29
CA LYS A 154 9.80 10.34 14.49
C LYS A 154 8.67 9.29 14.51
N TYR A 155 7.46 9.67 14.11
CA TYR A 155 6.32 8.76 14.02
C TYR A 155 6.54 7.70 12.95
N ILE A 156 6.96 8.08 11.74
CA ILE A 156 7.27 7.16 10.63
C ILE A 156 8.34 6.14 11.05
N GLN A 157 9.42 6.59 11.70
CA GLN A 157 10.47 5.70 12.19
C GLN A 157 9.95 4.70 13.24
N LYS A 158 9.13 5.17 14.18
CA LYS A 158 8.58 4.32 15.24
C LYS A 158 7.64 3.24 14.70
N SER A 159 6.77 3.58 13.75
CA SER A 159 5.82 2.63 13.16
C SER A 159 6.48 1.52 12.32
N ARG A 160 7.78 1.65 12.00
CA ARG A 160 8.55 0.64 11.25
C ARG A 160 9.40 -0.28 12.12
N THR A 161 9.65 0.12 13.37
CA THR A 161 10.46 -0.63 14.32
C THR A 161 9.63 -1.39 15.35
N SER A 162 8.34 -1.21 15.33
CA SER A 162 7.35 -1.98 16.12
C SER A 162 6.75 -3.07 15.32
#